data_f6c38cf4dc5603053c56841d0ee2f848
#
_entry.id   f6c38cf4dc5603053c56841d0ee2f848
#
_cell.length_a   1.000
_cell.length_b   1.000
_cell.length_c   1.000
_cell.angle_alpha   90.00
_cell.angle_beta   90.00
_cell.angle_gamma   90.00
#
_symmetry.space_group_name_H-M   'P 1'
#
loop_
_entity.id
_entity.type
_entity.pdbx_description
1 polymer ?
#
loop_
_entity_poly.entity_id
_entity_poly.type
_entity_poly.pdbx_seq_one_letter_code
_entity_poly.pdbx_strand_id
1 'polypeptide(L)'
;FDPIHTGHLILAEAAYESFSLDYVLIMPNGNPPHKAGQVNATMEQRTRMVELAVADNPHLKVSDFEKTPQDYHYTYETLEFLKKEHPDTDYYFILGADSLVHFHTWMEPRRICEACSILAATRDHMESEELTARIQELSRVFGAHIYPMETPNIDISSNMIRERVRTGRSIRYYVPEAVEEYIYKKGLYCPA
;
A
#
# COMPACT_ATOMS: atom_id res chain seq x y z
N PHE A 1 5.18 3.28 -1.67
CA PHE A 1 4.86 4.70 -1.50
C PHE A 1 6.02 5.57 -2.02
N ASP A 2 5.72 6.54 -2.90
CA ASP A 2 6.73 7.45 -3.47
C ASP A 2 6.06 8.73 -4.05
N PRO A 3 5.46 9.60 -3.21
CA PRO A 3 5.27 9.55 -1.77
C PRO A 3 4.03 8.77 -1.30
N ILE A 4 3.93 8.58 0.01
CA ILE A 4 2.66 8.29 0.67
C ILE A 4 1.71 9.49 0.51
N HIS A 5 0.40 9.23 0.45
CA HIS A 5 -0.61 10.28 0.24
C HIS A 5 -1.91 9.99 0.97
N THR A 6 -2.78 11.00 1.05
CA THR A 6 -4.07 10.93 1.77
C THR A 6 -4.92 9.71 1.35
N GLY A 7 -4.91 9.33 0.07
CA GLY A 7 -5.62 8.13 -0.39
C GLY A 7 -5.13 6.83 0.25
N HIS A 8 -3.82 6.69 0.52
CA HIS A 8 -3.31 5.52 1.24
C HIS A 8 -3.75 5.51 2.71
N LEU A 9 -3.79 6.68 3.37
CA LEU A 9 -4.18 6.79 4.77
C LEU A 9 -5.66 6.51 4.96
N ILE A 10 -6.52 7.03 4.09
CA ILE A 10 -7.97 6.74 4.10
C ILE A 10 -8.22 5.26 3.88
N LEU A 11 -7.49 4.63 2.96
CA LEU A 11 -7.59 3.20 2.72
C LEU A 11 -7.19 2.37 3.96
N ALA A 12 -6.12 2.77 4.64
CA ALA A 12 -5.66 2.11 5.85
C ALA A 12 -6.67 2.26 7.01
N GLU A 13 -7.23 3.45 7.18
CA GLU A 13 -8.23 3.73 8.22
C GLU A 13 -9.54 2.98 7.95
N ALA A 14 -10.01 2.96 6.70
CA ALA A 14 -11.18 2.18 6.30
C ALA A 14 -11.00 0.68 6.60
N ALA A 15 -9.82 0.13 6.36
CA ALA A 15 -9.51 -1.26 6.70
C ALA A 15 -9.54 -1.49 8.22
N TYR A 16 -8.89 -0.59 8.98
CA TYR A 16 -8.87 -0.65 10.44
C TYR A 16 -10.29 -0.71 11.02
N GLU A 17 -11.17 0.22 10.60
CA GLU A 17 -12.53 0.32 11.10
C GLU A 17 -13.42 -0.85 10.65
N SER A 18 -13.40 -1.17 9.35
CA SER A 18 -14.33 -2.15 8.76
C SER A 18 -14.05 -3.59 9.23
N PHE A 19 -12.81 -3.90 9.55
CA PHE A 19 -12.38 -5.25 9.94
C PHE A 19 -11.95 -5.35 11.41
N SER A 20 -12.17 -4.28 12.20
CA SER A 20 -11.82 -4.22 13.64
C SER A 20 -10.38 -4.71 13.89
N LEU A 21 -9.46 -4.22 13.07
CA LEU A 21 -8.04 -4.59 13.16
C LEU A 21 -7.42 -3.99 14.43
N ASP A 22 -6.42 -4.65 15.02
CA ASP A 22 -5.67 -4.07 16.14
C ASP A 22 -4.86 -2.85 15.70
N TYR A 23 -4.28 -2.90 14.49
CA TYR A 23 -3.56 -1.81 13.83
C TYR A 23 -3.28 -2.14 12.37
N VAL A 24 -2.86 -1.14 11.60
CA VAL A 24 -2.41 -1.33 10.21
C VAL A 24 -0.92 -1.03 10.10
N LEU A 25 -0.16 -1.96 9.54
CA LEU A 25 1.25 -1.76 9.23
C LEU A 25 1.40 -1.06 7.87
N ILE A 26 1.98 0.13 7.88
CA ILE A 26 2.38 0.84 6.67
C ILE A 26 3.84 0.50 6.37
N MET A 27 4.05 -0.24 5.29
CA MET A 27 5.35 -0.81 4.97
C MET A 27 5.89 -0.20 3.66
N PRO A 28 6.91 0.68 3.73
CA PRO A 28 7.58 1.16 2.52
C PRO A 28 8.34 0.03 1.85
N ASN A 29 8.03 -0.27 0.61
CA ASN A 29 8.77 -1.27 -0.18
C ASN A 29 10.23 -0.87 -0.36
N GLY A 30 11.15 -1.83 -0.22
CA GLY A 30 12.57 -1.67 -0.52
C GLY A 30 12.79 -1.37 -2.01
N ASN A 31 12.93 -2.40 -2.82
CA ASN A 31 13.14 -2.33 -4.27
C ASN A 31 12.07 -3.18 -4.99
N PRO A 32 10.89 -2.63 -5.33
CA PRO A 32 9.89 -3.41 -6.02
C PRO A 32 10.37 -3.80 -7.42
N PRO A 33 10.38 -5.11 -7.78
CA PRO A 33 10.93 -5.59 -9.04
C PRO A 33 10.33 -4.93 -10.29
N HIS A 34 9.02 -4.63 -10.23
CA HIS A 34 8.29 -4.02 -11.35
C HIS A 34 8.47 -2.50 -11.46
N LYS A 35 9.23 -1.87 -10.54
CA LYS A 35 9.50 -0.42 -10.53
C LYS A 35 10.99 -0.10 -10.52
N ALA A 36 11.83 -1.05 -10.92
CA ALA A 36 13.26 -0.83 -11.03
C ALA A 36 13.54 0.39 -11.94
N GLY A 37 14.25 1.39 -11.41
CA GLY A 37 14.53 2.65 -12.11
C GLY A 37 13.40 3.68 -12.13
N GLN A 38 12.24 3.42 -11.50
CA GLN A 38 11.10 4.37 -11.43
C GLN A 38 10.93 5.01 -10.04
N VAL A 39 11.78 4.67 -9.08
CA VAL A 39 11.75 5.24 -7.73
C VAL A 39 12.52 6.56 -7.74
N ASN A 40 11.85 7.65 -7.33
CA ASN A 40 12.42 9.01 -7.39
C ASN A 40 12.98 9.47 -6.04
N ALA A 41 12.48 8.92 -4.93
CA ALA A 41 12.99 9.19 -3.58
C ALA A 41 13.71 7.96 -3.02
N THR A 42 14.78 8.17 -2.24
CA THR A 42 15.52 7.07 -1.59
C THR A 42 14.60 6.31 -0.61
N MET A 43 15.00 5.09 -0.22
CA MET A 43 14.27 4.31 0.78
C MET A 43 14.14 5.07 2.09
N GLU A 44 15.20 5.71 2.56
CA GLU A 44 15.21 6.55 3.76
C GLU A 44 14.20 7.71 3.66
N GLN A 45 14.19 8.42 2.52
CA GLN A 45 13.24 9.51 2.29
C GLN A 45 11.79 9.02 2.26
N ARG A 46 11.51 7.88 1.61
CA ARG A 46 10.18 7.29 1.55
C ARG A 46 9.71 6.82 2.93
N THR A 47 10.59 6.18 3.69
CA THR A 47 10.30 5.79 5.08
C THR A 47 10.00 7.02 5.93
N ARG A 48 10.81 8.07 5.82
CA ARG A 48 10.58 9.30 6.58
C ARG A 48 9.24 9.95 6.27
N MET A 49 8.82 9.95 5.00
CA MET A 49 7.49 10.44 4.61
C MET A 49 6.37 9.58 5.21
N VAL A 50 6.54 8.28 5.30
CA VAL A 50 5.55 7.39 5.97
C VAL A 50 5.50 7.67 7.47
N GLU A 51 6.63 7.79 8.15
CA GLU A 51 6.70 8.13 9.57
C GLU A 51 5.97 9.46 9.87
N LEU A 52 6.22 10.48 9.05
CA LEU A 52 5.55 11.77 9.18
C LEU A 52 4.03 11.68 8.92
N ALA A 53 3.64 10.83 7.98
CA ALA A 53 2.24 10.69 7.59
C ALA A 53 1.36 10.01 8.64
N VAL A 54 1.94 9.15 9.49
CA VAL A 54 1.19 8.35 10.47
C VAL A 54 1.45 8.77 11.91
N ALA A 55 2.25 9.82 12.13
CA ALA A 55 2.76 10.20 13.45
C ALA A 55 1.66 10.52 14.49
N ASP A 56 0.52 11.00 14.06
CA ASP A 56 -0.61 11.39 14.88
C ASP A 56 -1.74 10.34 14.93
N ASN A 57 -1.58 9.20 14.24
CA ASN A 57 -2.57 8.15 14.20
C ASN A 57 -2.09 6.90 14.96
N PRO A 58 -2.66 6.57 16.15
CA PRO A 58 -2.24 5.42 16.94
C PRO A 58 -2.55 4.06 16.30
N HIS A 59 -3.45 4.03 15.32
CA HIS A 59 -3.86 2.81 14.61
C HIS A 59 -2.92 2.45 13.46
N LEU A 60 -2.09 3.40 13.01
CA LEU A 60 -1.15 3.19 11.91
C LEU A 60 0.27 3.08 12.45
N LYS A 61 0.97 2.03 12.09
CA LYS A 61 2.36 1.78 12.51
C LYS A 61 3.26 1.63 11.30
N VAL A 62 4.47 2.17 11.38
CA VAL A 62 5.48 1.98 10.34
C VAL A 62 6.21 0.67 10.58
N SER A 63 6.30 -0.15 9.54
CA SER A 63 7.20 -1.31 9.56
C SER A 63 8.49 -0.97 8.84
N ASP A 64 9.60 -1.37 9.40
CA ASP A 64 10.93 -1.22 8.83
C ASP A 64 11.52 -2.53 8.30
N PHE A 65 10.70 -3.57 8.23
CA PHE A 65 11.13 -4.90 7.79
C PHE A 65 11.83 -4.87 6.43
N GLU A 66 11.31 -4.11 5.46
CA GLU A 66 11.89 -3.99 4.13
C GLU A 66 13.03 -2.96 4.01
N LYS A 67 13.47 -2.34 5.12
CA LYS A 67 14.65 -1.45 5.14
C LYS A 67 15.97 -2.21 5.02
N THR A 68 15.99 -3.53 5.20
CA THR A 68 17.21 -4.33 5.07
C THR A 68 17.69 -4.32 3.62
N PRO A 69 19.01 -4.21 3.38
CA PRO A 69 19.57 -4.15 2.03
C PRO A 69 19.60 -5.54 1.37
N GLN A 70 18.42 -6.11 1.14
CA GLN A 70 18.25 -7.25 0.24
C GLN A 70 17.85 -6.71 -1.13
N ASP A 71 18.30 -7.37 -2.19
CA ASP A 71 18.12 -6.86 -3.56
C ASP A 71 16.65 -6.73 -3.97
N TYR A 72 15.77 -7.61 -3.47
CA TYR A 72 14.32 -7.56 -3.71
C TYR A 72 13.56 -8.23 -2.56
N HIS A 73 12.40 -7.65 -2.20
CA HIS A 73 11.42 -8.26 -1.31
C HIS A 73 10.14 -8.54 -2.08
N TYR A 74 9.75 -9.80 -2.17
CA TYR A 74 8.46 -10.18 -2.69
C TYR A 74 7.43 -10.24 -1.57
N THR A 75 6.19 -9.91 -1.88
CA THR A 75 5.08 -9.87 -0.90
C THR A 75 4.93 -11.18 -0.12
N TYR A 76 5.09 -12.33 -0.79
CA TYR A 76 4.99 -13.63 -0.11
C TYR A 76 6.08 -13.83 0.95
N GLU A 77 7.32 -13.39 0.68
CA GLU A 77 8.44 -13.52 1.64
C GLU A 77 8.20 -12.68 2.90
N THR A 78 7.73 -11.45 2.71
CA THR A 78 7.36 -10.56 3.82
C THR A 78 6.25 -11.15 4.67
N LEU A 79 5.18 -11.65 4.05
CA LEU A 79 4.04 -12.21 4.78
C LEU A 79 4.40 -13.50 5.50
N GLU A 80 5.17 -14.40 4.88
CA GLU A 80 5.65 -15.63 5.53
C GLU A 80 6.58 -15.33 6.71
N PHE A 81 7.46 -14.35 6.56
CA PHE A 81 8.30 -13.91 7.66
C PHE A 81 7.44 -13.40 8.84
N LEU A 82 6.49 -12.51 8.59
CA LEU A 82 5.60 -11.99 9.62
C LEU A 82 4.79 -13.10 10.29
N LYS A 83 4.26 -14.04 9.52
CA LYS A 83 3.49 -15.19 10.05
C LYS A 83 4.35 -16.14 10.86
N LYS A 84 5.63 -16.29 10.52
CA LYS A 84 6.60 -17.11 11.28
C LYS A 84 6.96 -16.46 12.61
N GLU A 85 7.19 -15.14 12.62
CA GLU A 85 7.53 -14.40 13.85
C GLU A 85 6.32 -14.28 14.80
N HIS A 86 5.11 -14.19 14.26
CA HIS A 86 3.88 -14.03 15.02
C HIS A 86 2.80 -14.99 14.50
N PRO A 87 2.90 -16.31 14.80
CA PRO A 87 2.03 -17.34 14.23
C PRO A 87 0.56 -17.20 14.61
N ASP A 88 0.26 -16.60 15.76
CA ASP A 88 -1.09 -16.41 16.29
C ASP A 88 -1.77 -15.13 15.76
N THR A 89 -1.11 -14.38 14.87
CA THR A 89 -1.66 -13.15 14.27
C THR A 89 -2.38 -13.46 12.95
N ASP A 90 -3.57 -12.93 12.80
CA ASP A 90 -4.29 -12.93 11.53
C ASP A 90 -3.87 -11.72 10.69
N TYR A 91 -3.30 -11.99 9.53
CA TYR A 91 -2.84 -10.95 8.61
C TYR A 91 -3.86 -10.67 7.51
N TYR A 92 -4.05 -9.39 7.23
CA TYR A 92 -4.86 -8.89 6.14
C TYR A 92 -4.00 -8.02 5.22
N PHE A 93 -3.97 -8.36 3.93
CA PHE A 93 -3.22 -7.60 2.93
C PHE A 93 -4.16 -6.71 2.13
N ILE A 94 -3.96 -5.40 2.22
CA ILE A 94 -4.84 -4.40 1.58
C ILE A 94 -4.40 -4.19 0.14
N LEU A 95 -5.29 -4.42 -0.81
CA LEU A 95 -5.09 -4.19 -2.24
C LEU A 95 -6.18 -3.29 -2.82
N GLY A 96 -5.81 -2.41 -3.74
CA GLY A 96 -6.79 -1.79 -4.64
C GLY A 96 -7.35 -2.80 -5.65
N ALA A 97 -8.58 -2.61 -6.10
CA ALA A 97 -9.24 -3.47 -7.08
C ALA A 97 -8.41 -3.68 -8.36
N ASP A 98 -7.76 -2.62 -8.86
CA ASP A 98 -6.87 -2.69 -10.03
C ASP A 98 -5.71 -3.69 -9.84
N SER A 99 -5.15 -3.72 -8.62
CA SER A 99 -4.07 -4.67 -8.28
C SER A 99 -4.60 -6.10 -8.18
N LEU A 100 -5.84 -6.28 -7.73
CA LEU A 100 -6.47 -7.59 -7.65
C LEU A 100 -6.68 -8.22 -9.04
N VAL A 101 -7.03 -7.42 -10.04
CA VAL A 101 -7.14 -7.89 -11.44
C VAL A 101 -5.85 -8.55 -11.92
N HIS A 102 -4.70 -7.97 -11.56
CA HIS A 102 -3.39 -8.46 -11.94
C HIS A 102 -2.72 -9.38 -10.91
N PHE A 103 -3.40 -9.73 -9.83
CA PHE A 103 -2.82 -10.50 -8.72
C PHE A 103 -2.25 -11.86 -9.15
N HIS A 104 -2.86 -12.52 -10.15
CA HIS A 104 -2.37 -13.79 -10.69
C HIS A 104 -0.98 -13.72 -11.34
N THR A 105 -0.50 -12.51 -11.67
CA THR A 105 0.84 -12.28 -12.25
C THR A 105 1.91 -12.01 -11.19
N TRP A 106 1.52 -11.95 -9.93
CA TRP A 106 2.46 -11.71 -8.84
C TRP A 106 3.34 -12.95 -8.61
N MET A 107 4.48 -12.73 -7.96
CA MET A 107 5.35 -13.85 -7.58
C MET A 107 4.68 -14.65 -6.46
N GLU A 108 4.53 -15.97 -6.68
CA GLU A 108 4.00 -16.92 -5.71
C GLU A 108 2.63 -16.53 -5.09
N PRO A 109 1.58 -16.26 -5.90
CA PRO A 109 0.31 -15.74 -5.39
C PRO A 109 -0.39 -16.71 -4.42
N ARG A 110 -0.19 -18.02 -4.58
CA ARG A 110 -0.71 -19.02 -3.65
C ARG A 110 -0.12 -18.87 -2.25
N ARG A 111 1.19 -18.66 -2.15
CA ARG A 111 1.88 -18.47 -0.86
C ARG A 111 1.41 -17.18 -0.16
N ILE A 112 1.09 -16.12 -0.93
CA ILE A 112 0.44 -14.92 -0.36
C ILE A 112 -0.90 -15.28 0.28
N CYS A 113 -1.75 -16.03 -0.46
CA CYS A 113 -3.08 -16.42 0.02
C CYS A 113 -3.05 -17.39 1.21
N GLU A 114 -2.01 -18.21 1.34
CA GLU A 114 -1.80 -19.09 2.49
C GLU A 114 -1.36 -18.33 3.75
N ALA A 115 -0.68 -17.19 3.57
CA ALA A 115 -0.14 -16.40 4.67
C ALA A 115 -1.12 -15.33 5.21
N CYS A 116 -2.08 -14.87 4.39
CA CYS A 116 -3.01 -13.80 4.79
C CYS A 116 -4.35 -13.87 4.06
N SER A 117 -5.34 -13.16 4.61
CA SER A 117 -6.54 -12.76 3.87
C SER A 117 -6.29 -11.47 3.08
N ILE A 118 -7.05 -11.21 2.02
CA ILE A 118 -6.92 -10.02 1.18
C ILE A 118 -8.13 -9.11 1.40
N LEU A 119 -7.89 -7.83 1.66
CA LEU A 119 -8.89 -6.78 1.65
C LEU A 119 -8.84 -6.05 0.30
N ALA A 120 -9.85 -6.24 -0.52
CA ALA A 120 -9.95 -5.64 -1.84
C ALA A 120 -10.71 -4.32 -1.76
N ALA A 121 -10.00 -3.20 -1.84
CA ALA A 121 -10.62 -1.88 -1.83
C ALA A 121 -11.40 -1.64 -3.13
N THR A 122 -12.70 -1.46 -2.98
CA THR A 122 -13.63 -1.16 -4.08
C THR A 122 -13.99 0.32 -4.10
N ARG A 123 -14.23 0.84 -5.30
CA ARG A 123 -14.71 2.20 -5.51
C ARG A 123 -16.15 2.14 -6.00
N ASP A 124 -16.94 3.21 -5.79
CA ASP A 124 -18.29 3.43 -6.35
C ASP A 124 -19.42 2.55 -5.81
N HIS A 125 -19.34 2.02 -4.59
CA HIS A 125 -20.41 1.18 -3.98
C HIS A 125 -20.92 0.06 -4.92
N MET A 126 -20.23 -0.22 -6.01
CA MET A 126 -20.58 -1.25 -6.97
C MET A 126 -19.66 -2.45 -6.77
N GLU A 127 -20.24 -3.53 -6.27
CA GLU A 127 -19.72 -4.85 -6.61
C GLU A 127 -19.88 -4.99 -8.13
N SER A 128 -18.86 -4.64 -8.89
CA SER A 128 -18.92 -4.94 -10.31
C SER A 128 -18.97 -6.46 -10.45
N GLU A 129 -19.82 -6.96 -11.37
CA GLU A 129 -19.88 -8.40 -11.68
C GLU A 129 -18.46 -8.93 -12.00
N GLU A 130 -17.63 -8.09 -12.60
CA GLU A 130 -16.26 -8.39 -12.92
C GLU A 130 -15.38 -8.60 -11.67
N LEU A 131 -15.51 -7.74 -10.64
CA LEU A 131 -14.79 -7.92 -9.38
C LEU A 131 -15.23 -9.19 -8.67
N THR A 132 -16.54 -9.44 -8.61
CA THR A 132 -17.10 -10.64 -7.98
C THR A 132 -16.59 -11.90 -8.69
N ALA A 133 -16.63 -11.93 -10.02
CA ALA A 133 -16.10 -13.04 -10.81
C ALA A 133 -14.59 -13.24 -10.56
N ARG A 134 -13.83 -12.14 -10.44
CA ARG A 134 -12.41 -12.19 -10.16
C ARG A 134 -12.09 -12.75 -8.77
N ILE A 135 -12.83 -12.32 -7.75
CA ILE A 135 -12.72 -12.87 -6.38
C ILE A 135 -12.98 -14.37 -6.40
N GLN A 136 -14.06 -14.82 -7.05
CA GLN A 136 -14.41 -16.24 -7.15
C GLN A 136 -13.31 -17.04 -7.85
N GLU A 137 -12.77 -16.51 -8.95
CA GLU A 137 -11.66 -17.14 -9.68
C GLU A 137 -10.42 -17.31 -8.79
N LEU A 138 -9.97 -16.24 -8.12
CA LEU A 138 -8.78 -16.27 -7.27
C LEU A 138 -8.98 -17.20 -6.06
N SER A 139 -10.17 -17.21 -5.46
CA SER A 139 -10.52 -18.13 -4.37
C SER A 139 -10.44 -19.59 -4.85
N ARG A 140 -10.97 -19.88 -6.04
CA ARG A 140 -10.93 -21.24 -6.61
C ARG A 140 -9.51 -21.69 -6.99
N VAL A 141 -8.70 -20.79 -7.57
CA VAL A 141 -7.37 -21.13 -8.10
C VAL A 141 -6.30 -21.16 -7.01
N PHE A 142 -6.34 -20.21 -6.09
CA PHE A 142 -5.29 -20.03 -5.08
C PHE A 142 -5.73 -20.32 -3.65
N GLY A 143 -7.02 -20.62 -3.39
CA GLY A 143 -7.58 -20.75 -2.06
C GLY A 143 -7.69 -19.43 -1.32
N ALA A 144 -7.72 -18.30 -2.04
CA ALA A 144 -7.69 -16.96 -1.48
C ALA A 144 -8.96 -16.65 -0.68
N HIS A 145 -8.78 -16.08 0.52
CA HIS A 145 -9.82 -15.44 1.30
C HIS A 145 -9.80 -13.95 0.98
N ILE A 146 -10.76 -13.47 0.18
CA ILE A 146 -10.81 -12.08 -0.29
C ILE A 146 -12.10 -11.43 0.17
N TYR A 147 -11.97 -10.30 0.86
CA TYR A 147 -13.10 -9.52 1.37
C TYR A 147 -13.16 -8.18 0.63
N PRO A 148 -14.27 -7.87 -0.03
CA PRO A 148 -14.49 -6.53 -0.55
C PRO A 148 -14.54 -5.52 0.59
N MET A 149 -13.93 -4.36 0.39
CA MET A 149 -13.90 -3.26 1.34
C MET A 149 -14.31 -1.99 0.62
N GLU A 150 -15.43 -1.42 1.03
CA GLU A 150 -15.89 -0.14 0.49
C GLU A 150 -14.97 1.00 0.94
N THR A 151 -14.56 1.83 0.00
CA THR A 151 -13.75 3.00 0.28
C THR A 151 -14.26 4.21 -0.50
N PRO A 152 -14.10 5.44 0.03
CA PRO A 152 -14.39 6.64 -0.73
C PRO A 152 -13.65 6.64 -2.07
N ASN A 153 -14.29 7.16 -3.09
CA ASN A 153 -13.70 7.29 -4.41
C ASN A 153 -12.67 8.42 -4.43
N ILE A 154 -11.40 8.08 -4.19
CA ILE A 154 -10.31 9.06 -4.10
C ILE A 154 -9.32 8.79 -5.23
N ASP A 155 -9.35 9.67 -6.22
CA ASP A 155 -8.45 9.58 -7.37
C ASP A 155 -7.15 10.35 -7.12
N ILE A 156 -6.34 9.86 -6.19
CA ILE A 156 -5.01 10.37 -5.88
C ILE A 156 -3.98 9.28 -6.15
N SER A 157 -2.90 9.63 -6.84
CA SER A 157 -1.77 8.72 -7.04
C SER A 157 -0.43 9.39 -6.76
N SER A 158 0.56 8.60 -6.35
CA SER A 158 1.93 9.09 -6.15
C SER A 158 2.50 9.72 -7.43
N ASN A 159 2.17 9.16 -8.60
CA ASN A 159 2.61 9.71 -9.89
C ASN A 159 2.04 11.11 -10.13
N MET A 160 0.74 11.30 -9.87
CA MET A 160 0.10 12.61 -9.98
C MET A 160 0.75 13.63 -9.03
N ILE A 161 1.09 13.23 -7.81
CA ILE A 161 1.73 14.13 -6.83
C ILE A 161 3.10 14.56 -7.33
N ARG A 162 3.93 13.63 -7.82
CA ARG A 162 5.25 13.95 -8.37
C ARG A 162 5.15 14.88 -9.58
N GLU A 163 4.19 14.65 -10.46
CA GLU A 163 3.94 15.53 -11.61
C GLU A 163 3.49 16.94 -11.18
N ARG A 164 2.66 17.04 -10.13
CA ARG A 164 2.26 18.35 -9.57
C ARG A 164 3.46 19.12 -9.04
N VAL A 165 4.35 18.47 -8.28
CA VAL A 165 5.58 19.10 -7.77
C VAL A 165 6.47 19.53 -8.93
N ARG A 166 6.71 18.65 -9.91
CA ARG A 166 7.54 18.92 -11.08
C ARG A 166 7.05 20.12 -11.91
N THR A 167 5.75 20.34 -11.93
CA THR A 167 5.10 21.45 -12.67
C THR A 167 4.77 22.65 -11.80
N GLY A 168 5.29 22.72 -10.56
CA GLY A 168 5.07 23.85 -9.63
C GLY A 168 3.63 24.00 -9.14
N ARG A 169 2.80 22.93 -9.25
CA ARG A 169 1.43 22.92 -8.72
C ARG A 169 1.41 22.47 -7.27
N SER A 170 0.50 23.03 -6.45
CA SER A 170 0.33 22.67 -5.06
C SER A 170 -0.04 21.19 -4.90
N ILE A 171 0.54 20.55 -3.86
CA ILE A 171 0.18 19.22 -3.40
C ILE A 171 -0.55 19.24 -2.04
N ARG A 172 -0.95 20.43 -1.60
CA ARG A 172 -1.68 20.62 -0.34
C ARG A 172 -2.97 19.79 -0.35
N TYR A 173 -3.25 19.10 0.76
CA TYR A 173 -4.35 18.14 0.95
C TYR A 173 -4.25 16.83 0.17
N TYR A 174 -3.36 16.70 -0.80
CA TYR A 174 -3.07 15.42 -1.43
C TYR A 174 -2.17 14.54 -0.55
N VAL A 175 -1.34 15.18 0.26
CA VAL A 175 -0.49 14.55 1.28
C VAL A 175 -0.72 15.24 2.63
N PRO A 176 -0.39 14.60 3.78
CA PRO A 176 -0.34 15.28 5.07
C PRO A 176 0.63 16.48 5.04
N GLU A 177 0.34 17.52 5.83
CA GLU A 177 1.13 18.76 5.85
C GLU A 177 2.63 18.50 6.14
N ALA A 178 2.94 17.65 7.11
CA ALA A 178 4.32 17.30 7.44
C ALA A 178 5.07 16.58 6.28
N VAL A 179 4.34 15.83 5.43
CA VAL A 179 4.90 15.20 4.22
C VAL A 179 5.12 16.25 3.13
N GLU A 180 4.18 17.19 2.94
CA GLU A 180 4.32 18.31 2.01
C GLU A 180 5.55 19.15 2.34
N GLU A 181 5.70 19.56 3.61
CA GLU A 181 6.86 20.32 4.10
C GLU A 181 8.18 19.56 3.85
N TYR A 182 8.19 18.26 4.13
CA TYR A 182 9.38 17.43 3.91
C TYR A 182 9.76 17.36 2.43
N ILE A 183 8.80 17.16 1.53
CA ILE A 183 9.02 17.13 0.08
C ILE A 183 9.68 18.43 -0.40
N TYR A 184 9.13 19.58 -0.03
CA TYR A 184 9.67 20.88 -0.44
C TYR A 184 11.02 21.19 0.21
N LYS A 185 11.17 20.92 1.51
CA LYS A 185 12.45 21.13 2.23
C LYS A 185 13.61 20.31 1.66
N LYS A 186 13.31 19.10 1.17
CA LYS A 186 14.32 18.21 0.58
C LYS A 186 14.44 18.35 -0.94
N GLY A 187 13.66 19.21 -1.57
CA GLY A 187 13.63 19.38 -3.02
C GLY A 187 13.27 18.10 -3.77
N LEU A 188 12.44 17.23 -3.18
CA LEU A 188 12.05 15.97 -3.80
C LEU A 188 11.11 16.23 -4.97
N TYR A 189 11.28 15.46 -6.03
CA TYR A 189 10.43 15.50 -7.24
C TYR A 189 10.47 16.82 -8.02
N CYS A 190 11.34 17.76 -7.65
CA CYS A 190 11.55 18.99 -8.41
C CYS A 190 12.22 18.71 -9.76
N PRO A 191 12.02 19.58 -10.76
CA PRO A 191 12.82 19.51 -11.98
C PRO A 191 14.31 19.65 -11.66
N ALA A 192 15.14 18.89 -12.40
CA ALA A 192 16.60 18.97 -12.31
C ALA A 192 17.12 20.31 -12.83
#